data_10507f0c989f55b3266215003b920d88
#
_entry.id   10507f0c989f55b3266215003b920d88
#
_cell.length_a   1.000
_cell.length_b   1.000
_cell.length_c   1.000
_cell.angle_alpha   90.00
_cell.angle_beta   90.00
_cell.angle_gamma   90.00
#
_symmetry.space_group_name_H-M   'P 1'
#
loop_
_entity.id
_entity.type
_entity.pdbx_description
1 polymer ?
#
loop_
_entity_poly.entity_id
_entity_poly.type
_entity_poly.pdbx_seq_one_letter_code
_entity_poly.pdbx_strand_id
1 'polypeptide(L)'
;MFKFNETTFYRRHHKELLKFIFKNQKSLHIMPVETKIENLGKDCENLLVDHVDKLIDSLDQLKSKYDLIIITDFVEQVQDINSFFHVINEKLNNGGKLLITSVNNFWYPVLDFLELLKLKNKSKKRVYTSLKKLKNILSISEYVFISYTTRQFIPFKMLGIGNVINHFSELILTKFNLGIKTYILFQKHHEIKQDLSKTIIIPAKNEEKNLRPLINRIPKFNDLEIILACGISQDKTFEVANEIKREKSDIKIQVFEQSGRGKANAVFEAVDRSNNDLIAILDADISVDPENLEDFFQIIEDGKADFVNGTRFVYRMEKGAMRFFNVLGNKTFQALVSFVIARSLTDSLCGTKVFKKSLKEKIYDWQIQNKTLDPFGDFDLLFSAAYSGQSIQEYPIHYRSRTYGKTQISRFRDGFKLLIYFLSSVKNFNTSKKT
;
A
#
# COMPACT_ATOMS: atom_id res chain seq x y z
N MET A 1 2.60 38.46 16.35
CA MET A 1 1.64 38.12 15.30
C MET A 1 1.80 36.69 14.74
N PHE A 2 2.95 36.08 14.90
CA PHE A 2 3.22 34.66 14.55
C PHE A 2 3.33 33.79 15.81
N LYS A 3 2.23 33.66 16.59
CA LYS A 3 2.20 32.71 17.70
C LYS A 3 1.89 31.32 17.12
N PHE A 4 2.71 30.33 17.51
CA PHE A 4 2.44 28.93 17.26
C PHE A 4 1.05 28.58 17.79
N ASN A 5 0.15 28.07 16.95
CA ASN A 5 -1.19 27.73 17.38
C ASN A 5 -1.29 26.22 17.59
N GLU A 6 -0.95 25.76 18.77
CA GLU A 6 -1.00 24.37 19.20
C GLU A 6 -2.34 23.70 18.88
N THR A 7 -3.45 24.37 19.16
CA THR A 7 -4.79 23.81 18.93
C THR A 7 -5.05 23.50 17.46
N THR A 8 -4.67 24.38 16.55
CA THR A 8 -4.84 24.15 15.10
C THR A 8 -3.88 23.09 14.60
N PHE A 9 -2.66 23.04 15.12
CA PHE A 9 -1.65 22.06 14.79
C PHE A 9 -2.12 20.65 15.20
N TYR A 10 -2.54 20.46 16.45
CA TYR A 10 -3.02 19.17 16.94
C TYR A 10 -4.35 18.75 16.33
N ARG A 11 -5.25 19.66 16.00
CA ARG A 11 -6.50 19.35 15.28
C ARG A 11 -6.24 18.78 13.88
N ARG A 12 -5.23 19.29 13.17
CA ARG A 12 -4.81 18.73 11.88
C ARG A 12 -4.13 17.39 12.06
N HIS A 13 -3.26 17.27 13.06
CA HIS A 13 -2.63 16.00 13.39
C HIS A 13 -3.67 14.92 13.70
N HIS A 14 -4.69 15.23 14.49
CA HIS A 14 -5.82 14.35 14.75
C HIS A 14 -6.51 13.89 13.44
N LYS A 15 -6.80 14.80 12.52
CA LYS A 15 -7.39 14.46 11.21
C LYS A 15 -6.49 13.53 10.38
N GLU A 16 -5.19 13.71 10.43
CA GLU A 16 -4.26 12.82 9.74
C GLU A 16 -4.21 11.43 10.39
N LEU A 17 -4.23 11.34 11.71
CA LEU A 17 -4.27 10.05 12.42
C LEU A 17 -5.53 9.25 12.09
N LEU A 18 -6.68 9.91 11.96
CA LEU A 18 -7.94 9.25 11.59
C LEU A 18 -7.88 8.54 10.24
N LYS A 19 -6.96 8.92 9.35
CA LYS A 19 -6.77 8.23 8.05
C LYS A 19 -6.18 6.83 8.20
N PHE A 20 -5.59 6.51 9.33
CA PHE A 20 -4.97 5.21 9.61
C PHE A 20 -5.88 4.26 10.40
N ILE A 21 -7.01 4.76 10.93
CA ILE A 21 -7.95 3.97 11.71
C ILE A 21 -9.07 3.46 10.81
N PHE A 22 -9.32 2.15 10.87
CA PHE A 22 -10.35 1.46 10.11
C PHE A 22 -11.47 0.99 11.03
N LYS A 23 -12.67 0.81 10.47
CA LYS A 23 -13.82 0.25 11.17
C LYS A 23 -13.50 -1.17 11.70
N ASN A 24 -13.95 -1.47 12.88
CA ASN A 24 -13.73 -2.75 13.56
C ASN A 24 -12.25 -3.11 13.85
N GLN A 25 -11.38 -2.10 13.90
CA GLN A 25 -9.98 -2.27 14.24
C GLN A 25 -9.74 -1.85 15.69
N LYS A 26 -9.30 -2.79 16.55
CA LYS A 26 -8.91 -2.45 17.92
C LYS A 26 -7.59 -1.70 17.91
N SER A 27 -7.61 -0.47 18.40
CA SER A 27 -6.44 0.43 18.32
C SER A 27 -6.01 0.90 19.71
N LEU A 28 -4.71 1.11 19.88
CA LEU A 28 -4.10 1.74 21.05
C LEU A 28 -3.38 3.01 20.62
N HIS A 29 -3.69 4.14 21.24
CA HIS A 29 -3.00 5.40 21.01
C HIS A 29 -2.16 5.80 22.22
N ILE A 30 -0.85 5.75 22.09
CA ILE A 30 0.12 6.11 23.10
C ILE A 30 0.60 7.53 22.83
N MET A 31 0.39 8.43 23.80
CA MET A 31 0.77 9.84 23.65
C MET A 31 1.18 10.46 24.97
N PRO A 32 2.05 11.50 24.95
CA PRO A 32 2.37 12.27 26.13
C PRO A 32 1.13 12.96 26.71
N VAL A 33 1.03 13.04 28.04
CA VAL A 33 -0.09 13.73 28.75
C VAL A 33 -0.27 15.17 28.28
N GLU A 34 0.80 15.84 27.90
CA GLU A 34 0.77 17.22 27.39
C GLU A 34 0.14 17.35 25.99
N THR A 35 -0.13 16.23 25.32
CA THR A 35 -0.63 16.22 23.94
C THR A 35 -2.12 16.48 23.90
N LYS A 36 -2.54 17.50 23.15
CA LYS A 36 -3.94 17.92 23.01
C LYS A 36 -4.60 17.24 21.80
N ILE A 37 -4.59 15.91 21.74
CA ILE A 37 -5.28 15.13 20.70
C ILE A 37 -6.55 14.57 21.30
N GLU A 38 -7.67 14.77 20.60
CA GLU A 38 -8.96 14.21 20.97
C GLU A 38 -8.97 12.68 20.76
N ASN A 39 -9.92 11.98 21.36
CA ASN A 39 -10.08 10.54 21.14
C ASN A 39 -10.30 10.22 19.68
N LEU A 40 -9.58 9.22 19.17
CA LEU A 40 -9.60 8.83 17.77
C LEU A 40 -10.78 7.93 17.39
N GLY A 41 -11.61 7.51 18.36
CA GLY A 41 -12.81 6.71 18.12
C GLY A 41 -13.15 5.78 19.29
N LYS A 42 -14.29 5.11 19.20
CA LYS A 42 -14.78 4.21 20.28
C LYS A 42 -13.88 2.97 20.44
N ASP A 43 -13.30 2.48 19.36
CA ASP A 43 -12.44 1.29 19.35
C ASP A 43 -10.96 1.63 19.54
N CYS A 44 -10.65 2.89 19.88
CA CYS A 44 -9.31 3.37 20.15
C CYS A 44 -9.13 3.67 21.63
N GLU A 45 -8.33 2.86 22.29
CA GLU A 45 -7.92 3.06 23.67
C GLU A 45 -6.78 4.07 23.74
N ASN A 46 -6.85 5.01 24.68
CA ASN A 46 -5.79 6.03 24.87
C ASN A 46 -4.93 5.70 26.08
N LEU A 47 -3.63 5.61 25.90
CA LEU A 47 -2.65 5.49 26.96
C LEU A 47 -1.84 6.80 27.05
N LEU A 48 -2.10 7.55 28.11
CA LEU A 48 -1.39 8.80 28.44
C LEU A 48 -0.16 8.49 29.27
N VAL A 49 0.98 8.99 28.85
CA VAL A 49 2.27 8.69 29.46
C VAL A 49 2.98 9.98 29.87
N ASP A 50 3.30 10.08 31.17
CA ASP A 50 4.08 11.20 31.73
C ASP A 50 5.58 11.02 31.48
N HIS A 51 6.08 9.79 31.67
CA HIS A 51 7.49 9.43 31.55
C HIS A 51 7.64 8.08 30.84
N VAL A 52 8.70 7.98 30.01
CA VAL A 52 9.02 6.78 29.22
C VAL A 52 9.21 5.55 30.07
N ASP A 53 9.84 5.70 31.24
CA ASP A 53 10.17 4.60 32.16
C ASP A 53 8.91 3.91 32.71
N LYS A 54 7.80 4.65 32.83
CA LYS A 54 6.50 4.11 33.27
C LYS A 54 5.67 3.47 32.16
N LEU A 55 6.07 3.67 30.90
CA LEU A 55 5.31 3.17 29.77
C LEU A 55 5.33 1.65 29.70
N ILE A 56 6.50 1.05 29.93
CA ILE A 56 6.66 -0.41 29.91
C ILE A 56 5.73 -1.05 30.93
N ASP A 57 5.75 -0.56 32.17
CA ASP A 57 4.86 -1.03 33.24
C ASP A 57 3.38 -0.86 32.90
N SER A 58 3.03 0.27 32.27
CA SER A 58 1.64 0.55 31.84
C SER A 58 1.21 -0.36 30.69
N LEU A 59 2.10 -0.68 29.76
CA LEU A 59 1.83 -1.62 28.66
C LEU A 59 1.67 -3.04 29.17
N ASP A 60 2.48 -3.47 30.16
CA ASP A 60 2.39 -4.81 30.73
C ASP A 60 1.04 -5.07 31.40
N GLN A 61 0.42 -4.05 31.98
CA GLN A 61 -0.92 -4.13 32.58
C GLN A 61 -2.03 -4.35 31.52
N LEU A 62 -1.79 -4.00 30.26
CA LEU A 62 -2.77 -4.22 29.19
C LEU A 62 -2.81 -5.69 28.81
N LYS A 63 -3.95 -6.35 29.04
CA LYS A 63 -4.17 -7.77 28.68
C LYS A 63 -4.51 -7.98 27.21
N SER A 64 -4.89 -6.93 26.52
CA SER A 64 -5.36 -6.98 25.13
C SER A 64 -4.21 -6.86 24.12
N LYS A 65 -4.41 -7.47 22.96
CA LYS A 65 -3.63 -7.18 21.76
C LYS A 65 -4.41 -6.27 20.82
N TYR A 66 -3.71 -5.54 19.96
CA TYR A 66 -4.25 -4.49 19.11
C TYR A 66 -3.90 -4.74 17.65
N ASP A 67 -4.78 -4.29 16.75
CA ASP A 67 -4.53 -4.33 15.31
C ASP A 67 -3.74 -3.13 14.83
N LEU A 68 -3.80 -2.02 15.59
CA LEU A 68 -3.04 -0.81 15.35
C LEU A 68 -2.57 -0.21 16.67
N ILE A 69 -1.27 0.04 16.78
CA ILE A 69 -0.69 0.86 17.85
C ILE A 69 -0.17 2.15 17.22
N ILE A 70 -0.62 3.29 17.77
CA ILE A 70 -0.20 4.63 17.35
C ILE A 70 0.68 5.21 18.44
N ILE A 71 1.90 5.64 18.09
CA ILE A 71 2.84 6.29 18.99
C ILE A 71 3.03 7.73 18.53
N THR A 72 2.56 8.68 19.33
CA THR A 72 2.62 10.10 18.98
C THR A 72 3.70 10.82 19.79
N ASP A 73 4.69 11.40 19.09
CA ASP A 73 5.71 12.33 19.62
C ASP A 73 6.49 11.83 20.84
N PHE A 74 6.71 10.54 20.90
CA PHE A 74 7.26 9.89 22.06
C PHE A 74 8.57 9.13 21.81
N VAL A 75 8.73 8.54 20.63
CA VAL A 75 9.88 7.70 20.27
C VAL A 75 11.23 8.42 20.44
N GLU A 76 11.23 9.74 20.30
CA GLU A 76 12.42 10.60 20.48
C GLU A 76 12.90 10.70 21.93
N GLN A 77 12.10 10.25 22.89
CA GLN A 77 12.41 10.27 24.32
C GLN A 77 12.84 8.89 24.84
N VAL A 78 12.70 7.84 24.04
CA VAL A 78 13.03 6.45 24.39
C VAL A 78 14.53 6.26 24.40
N GLN A 79 15.11 5.84 25.54
CA GLN A 79 16.54 5.57 25.67
C GLN A 79 16.88 4.19 25.11
N ASP A 80 16.16 3.15 25.54
CA ASP A 80 16.30 1.79 25.01
C ASP A 80 15.17 1.50 24.00
N ILE A 81 15.49 1.79 22.77
CA ILE A 81 14.55 1.67 21.65
C ILE A 81 14.23 0.20 21.31
N ASN A 82 15.19 -0.72 21.54
CA ASN A 82 15.00 -2.12 21.23
C ASN A 82 14.02 -2.78 22.21
N SER A 83 14.24 -2.63 23.51
CA SER A 83 13.32 -3.16 24.54
C SER A 83 11.94 -2.55 24.40
N PHE A 84 11.84 -1.26 24.08
CA PHE A 84 10.57 -0.59 23.84
C PHE A 84 9.79 -1.22 22.69
N PHE A 85 10.40 -1.42 21.53
CA PHE A 85 9.69 -2.03 20.38
C PHE A 85 9.44 -3.52 20.57
N HIS A 86 10.21 -4.21 21.40
CA HIS A 86 9.91 -5.58 21.79
C HIS A 86 8.57 -5.67 22.53
N VAL A 87 8.37 -4.83 23.55
CA VAL A 87 7.11 -4.76 24.31
C VAL A 87 5.93 -4.36 23.41
N ILE A 88 6.12 -3.38 22.54
CA ILE A 88 5.10 -3.00 21.54
C ILE A 88 4.75 -4.17 20.62
N ASN A 89 5.75 -4.97 20.21
CA ASN A 89 5.53 -6.14 19.35
C ASN A 89 4.65 -7.21 20.03
N GLU A 90 4.81 -7.43 21.33
CA GLU A 90 3.98 -8.37 22.09
C GLU A 90 2.52 -7.94 22.17
N LYS A 91 2.26 -6.62 22.18
CA LYS A 91 0.89 -6.05 22.24
C LYS A 91 0.23 -5.93 20.85
N LEU A 92 0.93 -6.21 19.77
CA LEU A 92 0.36 -6.26 18.42
C LEU A 92 -0.12 -7.66 18.04
N ASN A 93 -1.27 -7.73 17.39
CA ASN A 93 -1.73 -8.93 16.68
C ASN A 93 -0.77 -9.28 15.55
N ASN A 94 -0.78 -10.54 15.08
CA ASN A 94 -0.05 -10.93 13.87
C ASN A 94 -0.52 -10.08 12.69
N GLY A 95 0.43 -9.47 11.97
CA GLY A 95 0.13 -8.51 10.91
C GLY A 95 -0.44 -7.18 11.40
N GLY A 96 -0.49 -6.95 12.70
CA GLY A 96 -0.87 -5.67 13.29
C GLY A 96 0.06 -4.54 12.88
N LYS A 97 -0.42 -3.32 12.90
CA LYS A 97 0.28 -2.13 12.38
C LYS A 97 0.79 -1.25 13.51
N LEU A 98 1.94 -0.65 13.26
CA LEU A 98 2.57 0.33 14.15
C LEU A 98 2.72 1.66 13.42
N LEU A 99 1.98 2.67 13.84
CA LEU A 99 2.10 4.04 13.34
C LEU A 99 2.93 4.87 14.30
N ILE A 100 4.06 5.35 13.82
CA ILE A 100 4.94 6.25 14.59
C ILE A 100 4.82 7.65 14.01
N THR A 101 4.56 8.63 14.87
CA THR A 101 4.64 10.04 14.49
C THR A 101 5.71 10.77 15.26
N SER A 102 6.40 11.66 14.59
CA SER A 102 7.47 12.46 15.16
C SER A 102 7.62 13.80 14.44
N VAL A 103 8.48 14.65 14.92
CA VAL A 103 8.88 15.87 14.21
C VAL A 103 9.94 15.52 13.18
N ASN A 104 9.80 16.04 11.97
CA ASN A 104 10.77 15.84 10.91
C ASN A 104 12.11 16.51 11.25
N ASN A 105 13.18 15.75 11.18
CA ASN A 105 14.54 16.19 11.51
C ASN A 105 14.98 17.46 10.76
N PHE A 106 14.46 17.67 9.55
CA PHE A 106 14.75 18.88 8.76
C PHE A 106 14.37 20.18 9.50
N TRP A 107 13.36 20.14 10.38
CA TRP A 107 12.85 21.29 11.07
C TRP A 107 13.52 21.57 12.43
N TYR A 108 14.35 20.66 12.95
CA TYR A 108 14.98 20.88 14.26
C TYR A 108 15.78 22.16 14.36
N PRO A 109 16.64 22.54 13.39
CA PRO A 109 17.38 23.82 13.50
C PRO A 109 16.46 25.04 13.59
N VAL A 110 15.33 25.00 12.86
CA VAL A 110 14.32 26.07 12.88
C VAL A 110 13.59 26.09 14.22
N LEU A 111 13.23 24.92 14.76
CA LEU A 111 12.54 24.82 16.05
C LEU A 111 13.48 25.25 17.22
N ASP A 112 14.72 24.86 17.17
CA ASP A 112 15.74 25.27 18.15
C ASP A 112 15.97 26.79 18.10
N PHE A 113 15.98 27.40 16.92
CA PHE A 113 16.05 28.85 16.76
C PHE A 113 14.81 29.56 17.32
N LEU A 114 13.60 28.98 17.11
CA LEU A 114 12.37 29.53 17.69
C LEU A 114 12.36 29.41 19.23
N GLU A 115 12.96 28.36 19.79
CA GLU A 115 13.15 28.20 21.23
C GLU A 115 14.11 29.25 21.78
N LEU A 116 15.21 29.53 21.07
CA LEU A 116 16.18 30.59 21.44
C LEU A 116 15.52 31.97 21.49
N LEU A 117 14.64 32.26 20.53
CA LEU A 117 13.85 33.49 20.47
C LEU A 117 12.67 33.52 21.47
N LYS A 118 12.49 32.51 22.32
CA LYS A 118 11.37 32.36 23.26
C LYS A 118 9.98 32.40 22.57
N LEU A 119 9.91 32.11 21.26
CA LEU A 119 8.67 32.02 20.50
C LEU A 119 8.01 30.64 20.64
N LYS A 120 8.74 29.65 21.14
CA LYS A 120 8.31 28.30 21.48
C LYS A 120 8.87 27.91 22.86
N ASN A 121 8.11 27.10 23.61
CA ASN A 121 8.57 26.52 24.87
C ASN A 121 9.74 25.55 24.63
N LYS A 122 10.67 25.46 25.58
CA LYS A 122 11.78 24.51 25.52
C LYS A 122 11.26 23.07 25.45
N SER A 123 11.76 22.35 24.51
CA SER A 123 11.45 20.89 24.35
C SER A 123 12.35 20.08 25.29
N LYS A 124 11.84 18.93 25.77
CA LYS A 124 12.66 17.94 26.50
C LYS A 124 13.81 17.45 25.61
N LYS A 125 14.93 16.98 26.19
CA LYS A 125 16.05 16.39 25.44
C LYS A 125 15.50 15.31 24.48
N ARG A 126 15.84 15.40 23.20
CA ARG A 126 15.37 14.48 22.15
C ARG A 126 16.54 13.71 21.58
N VAL A 127 16.33 12.42 21.38
CA VAL A 127 17.24 11.59 20.59
C VAL A 127 16.81 11.71 19.13
N TYR A 128 17.68 12.29 18.30
CA TYR A 128 17.39 12.44 16.87
C TYR A 128 17.34 11.07 16.18
N THR A 129 16.14 10.62 15.86
CA THR A 129 15.93 9.33 15.20
C THR A 129 15.52 9.56 13.75
N SER A 130 16.42 9.27 12.82
CA SER A 130 16.11 9.38 11.39
C SER A 130 15.28 8.20 10.92
N LEU A 131 14.51 8.39 9.82
CA LEU A 131 13.76 7.31 9.18
C LEU A 131 14.64 6.09 8.88
N LYS A 132 15.89 6.30 8.43
CA LYS A 132 16.84 5.23 8.15
C LYS A 132 17.18 4.43 9.43
N LYS A 133 17.41 5.10 10.55
CA LYS A 133 17.68 4.44 11.83
C LYS A 133 16.47 3.64 12.30
N LEU A 134 15.27 4.24 12.27
CA LEU A 134 14.03 3.54 12.63
C LEU A 134 13.78 2.31 11.76
N LYS A 135 13.97 2.41 10.46
CA LYS A 135 13.85 1.25 9.55
C LYS A 135 14.82 0.13 9.94
N ASN A 136 16.08 0.47 10.20
CA ASN A 136 17.07 -0.54 10.58
C ASN A 136 16.73 -1.21 11.92
N ILE A 137 16.35 -0.43 12.93
CA ILE A 137 16.00 -0.96 14.25
C ILE A 137 14.76 -1.86 14.15
N LEU A 138 13.71 -1.38 13.49
CA LEU A 138 12.45 -2.09 13.38
C LEU A 138 12.54 -3.33 12.47
N SER A 139 13.43 -3.32 11.47
CA SER A 139 13.67 -4.53 10.68
C SER A 139 14.31 -5.67 11.48
N ILE A 140 15.12 -5.35 12.50
CA ILE A 140 15.67 -6.33 13.44
C ILE A 140 14.57 -6.87 14.36
N SER A 141 13.59 -6.02 14.69
CA SER A 141 12.47 -6.34 15.58
C SER A 141 11.23 -6.90 14.85
N GLU A 142 11.42 -7.52 13.70
CA GLU A 142 10.38 -8.19 12.91
C GLU A 142 9.26 -7.27 12.37
N TYR A 143 9.58 -6.02 12.05
CA TYR A 143 8.65 -5.12 11.40
C TYR A 143 8.97 -4.89 9.92
N VAL A 144 7.94 -4.91 9.11
CA VAL A 144 8.00 -4.55 7.69
C VAL A 144 7.59 -3.08 7.52
N PHE A 145 8.42 -2.31 6.82
CA PHE A 145 8.09 -0.91 6.51
C PHE A 145 6.97 -0.83 5.46
N ILE A 146 5.91 -0.06 5.75
CA ILE A 146 4.79 0.17 4.82
C ILE A 146 4.90 1.50 4.11
N SER A 147 4.87 2.61 4.85
CA SER A 147 4.83 3.95 4.24
C SER A 147 5.47 5.02 5.11
N TYR A 148 5.89 6.10 4.46
CA TYR A 148 6.39 7.31 5.11
C TYR A 148 5.79 8.52 4.41
N THR A 149 5.23 9.42 5.20
CA THR A 149 4.73 10.70 4.69
C THR A 149 4.99 11.82 5.68
N THR A 150 5.04 13.04 5.17
CA THR A 150 5.15 14.24 6.00
C THR A 150 3.97 15.16 5.73
N ARG A 151 3.50 15.85 6.75
CA ARG A 151 2.38 16.79 6.68
C ARG A 151 2.70 18.06 7.45
N GLN A 152 1.86 19.09 7.27
CA GLN A 152 1.92 20.34 7.99
C GLN A 152 3.23 21.11 7.73
N PHE A 153 3.22 21.98 6.73
CA PHE A 153 4.37 22.81 6.38
C PHE A 153 4.38 24.13 7.16
N ILE A 154 3.20 24.67 7.50
CA ILE A 154 3.06 25.93 8.20
C ILE A 154 2.28 25.71 9.51
N PRO A 155 2.95 25.86 10.68
CA PRO A 155 2.30 25.69 11.98
C PRO A 155 1.51 26.92 12.45
N PHE A 156 1.47 28.00 11.65
CA PHE A 156 0.88 29.30 12.02
C PHE A 156 -0.45 29.53 11.34
N LYS A 157 -1.36 30.28 11.99
CA LYS A 157 -2.68 30.65 11.39
C LYS A 157 -2.55 31.60 10.21
N MET A 158 -1.55 32.46 10.17
CA MET A 158 -1.32 33.47 9.11
C MET A 158 -2.64 34.13 8.61
N LEU A 159 -3.43 34.71 9.52
CA LEU A 159 -4.72 35.36 9.20
C LEU A 159 -5.73 34.47 8.45
N GLY A 160 -5.68 33.14 8.64
CA GLY A 160 -6.55 32.17 7.94
C GLY A 160 -5.96 31.58 6.66
N ILE A 161 -5.00 32.23 6.02
CA ILE A 161 -4.37 31.80 4.77
C ILE A 161 -3.48 30.55 4.98
N GLY A 162 -2.97 30.32 6.19
CA GLY A 162 -2.14 29.15 6.50
C GLY A 162 -2.78 27.79 6.18
N ASN A 163 -4.13 27.70 6.19
CA ASN A 163 -4.86 26.51 5.79
C ASN A 163 -4.80 26.27 4.28
N VAL A 164 -4.97 27.31 3.50
CA VAL A 164 -4.95 27.28 2.04
C VAL A 164 -3.53 26.96 1.56
N ILE A 165 -2.54 27.64 2.13
CA ILE A 165 -1.13 27.38 1.80
C ILE A 165 -0.72 25.96 2.15
N ASN A 166 -1.13 25.43 3.33
CA ASN A 166 -0.86 24.02 3.65
C ASN A 166 -1.53 23.06 2.67
N HIS A 167 -2.76 23.35 2.24
CA HIS A 167 -3.45 22.47 1.28
C HIS A 167 -2.70 22.40 -0.05
N PHE A 168 -2.28 23.53 -0.60
CA PHE A 168 -1.52 23.59 -1.85
C PHE A 168 -0.10 23.10 -1.69
N SER A 169 0.59 23.46 -0.60
CA SER A 169 1.96 23.01 -0.35
C SER A 169 2.04 21.53 -0.04
N GLU A 170 1.03 20.94 0.61
CA GLU A 170 0.96 19.50 0.83
C GLU A 170 0.91 18.72 -0.50
N LEU A 171 0.24 19.25 -1.52
CA LEU A 171 0.17 18.62 -2.84
C LEU A 171 1.57 18.51 -3.50
N ILE A 172 2.44 19.49 -3.29
CA ILE A 172 3.74 19.60 -3.96
C ILE A 172 4.88 19.16 -3.02
N LEU A 173 4.91 19.69 -1.80
CA LEU A 173 6.07 19.57 -0.90
C LEU A 173 6.10 18.25 -0.11
N THR A 174 4.99 17.52 -0.02
CA THR A 174 4.98 16.16 0.58
C THR A 174 5.93 15.23 -0.17
N LYS A 175 6.07 15.40 -1.49
CA LYS A 175 7.02 14.65 -2.33
C LYS A 175 8.47 14.83 -1.86
N PHE A 176 8.82 16.00 -1.33
CA PHE A 176 10.16 16.30 -0.85
C PHE A 176 10.34 15.98 0.64
N ASN A 177 9.33 15.42 1.29
CA ASN A 177 9.35 15.09 2.72
C ASN A 177 9.69 16.29 3.63
N LEU A 178 9.24 17.48 3.28
CA LEU A 178 9.54 18.73 3.97
C LEU A 178 8.50 19.12 5.04
N GLY A 179 7.44 18.33 5.24
CA GLY A 179 6.45 18.58 6.29
C GLY A 179 7.06 18.52 7.69
N ILE A 180 6.49 19.26 8.63
CA ILE A 180 6.96 19.32 10.03
C ILE A 180 6.69 17.99 10.75
N LYS A 181 5.55 17.36 10.47
CA LYS A 181 5.12 16.13 11.13
C LYS A 181 5.34 14.94 10.23
N THR A 182 5.99 13.91 10.74
CA THR A 182 6.19 12.64 10.05
C THR A 182 5.17 11.60 10.49
N TYR A 183 4.78 10.72 9.57
CA TYR A 183 3.92 9.57 9.80
C TYR A 183 4.60 8.37 9.16
N ILE A 184 5.00 7.41 9.98
CA ILE A 184 5.75 6.23 9.56
C ILE A 184 4.94 5.02 9.94
N LEU A 185 4.51 4.24 8.96
CA LEU A 185 3.71 3.04 9.17
C LEU A 185 4.58 1.81 8.96
N PHE A 186 4.56 0.93 9.95
CA PHE A 186 5.14 -0.40 9.91
C PHE A 186 4.06 -1.44 10.14
N GLN A 187 4.36 -2.69 9.81
CA GLN A 187 3.53 -3.84 10.10
C GLN A 187 4.37 -4.89 10.81
N LYS A 188 3.81 -5.47 11.88
CA LYS A 188 4.39 -6.65 12.51
C LYS A 188 4.43 -7.78 11.51
N HIS A 189 5.56 -8.48 11.43
CA HIS A 189 5.71 -9.66 10.59
C HIS A 189 4.61 -10.68 10.91
N HIS A 190 4.05 -11.31 9.89
CA HIS A 190 3.14 -12.42 10.11
C HIS A 190 3.92 -13.66 10.54
N GLU A 191 3.36 -14.46 11.44
CA GLU A 191 3.83 -15.84 11.57
C GLU A 191 3.67 -16.54 10.22
N ILE A 192 4.69 -17.28 9.80
CA ILE A 192 4.71 -18.00 8.54
C ILE A 192 3.57 -19.02 8.57
N LYS A 193 2.61 -18.87 7.69
CA LYS A 193 1.59 -19.88 7.43
C LYS A 193 2.03 -20.59 6.15
N GLN A 194 2.60 -21.74 6.29
CA GLN A 194 3.01 -22.57 5.15
C GLN A 194 1.79 -23.08 4.39
N ASP A 195 1.94 -23.23 3.07
CA ASP A 195 0.95 -23.83 2.15
C ASP A 195 -0.41 -23.11 2.10
N LEU A 196 -0.40 -21.81 1.81
CA LEU A 196 -1.62 -21.08 1.46
C LEU A 196 -2.16 -21.57 0.11
N SER A 197 -3.47 -21.76 0.02
CA SER A 197 -4.13 -22.10 -1.24
C SER A 197 -4.03 -20.95 -2.25
N LYS A 198 -3.86 -21.27 -3.56
CA LYS A 198 -3.50 -20.30 -4.59
C LYS A 198 -4.48 -20.29 -5.75
N THR A 199 -4.95 -19.11 -6.14
CA THR A 199 -5.69 -18.89 -7.38
C THR A 199 -4.87 -18.05 -8.35
N ILE A 200 -4.74 -18.49 -9.60
CA ILE A 200 -4.12 -17.72 -10.68
C ILE A 200 -5.22 -17.30 -11.65
N ILE A 201 -5.43 -15.99 -11.77
CA ILE A 201 -6.39 -15.37 -12.68
C ILE A 201 -5.66 -14.98 -13.96
N ILE A 202 -6.16 -15.46 -15.09
CA ILE A 202 -5.60 -15.19 -16.42
C ILE A 202 -6.70 -14.53 -17.27
N PRO A 203 -6.73 -13.19 -17.36
CA PRO A 203 -7.61 -12.50 -18.30
C PRO A 203 -7.10 -12.72 -19.73
N ALA A 204 -7.92 -13.31 -20.59
CA ALA A 204 -7.52 -13.68 -21.93
C ALA A 204 -8.49 -13.12 -22.99
N LYS A 205 -7.95 -12.42 -23.99
CA LYS A 205 -8.69 -11.93 -25.13
C LYS A 205 -7.81 -11.94 -26.39
N ASN A 206 -8.20 -12.70 -27.40
CA ASN A 206 -7.42 -12.95 -28.62
C ASN A 206 -6.02 -13.54 -28.32
N GLU A 207 -5.99 -14.58 -27.47
CA GLU A 207 -4.77 -15.21 -26.94
C GLU A 207 -4.75 -16.75 -27.18
N GLU A 208 -5.47 -17.24 -28.19
CA GLU A 208 -5.62 -18.70 -28.46
C GLU A 208 -4.29 -19.45 -28.48
N LYS A 209 -3.22 -18.86 -29.06
CA LYS A 209 -1.90 -19.50 -29.18
C LYS A 209 -1.03 -19.39 -27.93
N ASN A 210 -1.36 -18.48 -27.04
CA ASN A 210 -0.59 -18.24 -25.82
C ASN A 210 -1.08 -19.09 -24.64
N LEU A 211 -2.36 -19.46 -24.59
CA LEU A 211 -2.94 -20.12 -23.42
C LEU A 211 -2.27 -21.46 -23.08
N ARG A 212 -2.09 -22.37 -24.05
CA ARG A 212 -1.45 -23.66 -23.79
C ARG A 212 0.01 -23.56 -23.34
N PRO A 213 0.88 -22.78 -24.01
CA PRO A 213 2.24 -22.55 -23.54
C PRO A 213 2.29 -21.93 -22.15
N LEU A 214 1.40 -20.96 -21.87
CA LEU A 214 1.32 -20.30 -20.56
C LEU A 214 1.00 -21.30 -19.44
N ILE A 215 -0.09 -22.04 -19.59
CA ILE A 215 -0.56 -23.01 -18.58
C ILE A 215 0.49 -24.11 -18.32
N ASN A 216 1.20 -24.56 -19.34
CA ASN A 216 2.24 -25.59 -19.21
C ASN A 216 3.49 -25.09 -18.46
N ARG A 217 3.69 -23.78 -18.38
CA ARG A 217 4.82 -23.13 -17.67
C ARG A 217 4.47 -22.69 -16.25
N ILE A 218 3.20 -22.74 -15.86
CA ILE A 218 2.82 -22.43 -14.48
C ILE A 218 3.44 -23.49 -13.56
N PRO A 219 4.18 -23.07 -12.51
CA PRO A 219 4.73 -23.98 -11.52
C PRO A 219 3.64 -24.80 -10.83
N LYS A 220 4.02 -25.97 -10.33
CA LYS A 220 3.11 -26.81 -9.53
C LYS A 220 3.00 -26.24 -8.13
N PHE A 221 1.78 -25.94 -7.70
CA PHE A 221 1.48 -25.51 -6.33
C PHE A 221 0.48 -26.47 -5.72
N ASN A 222 0.54 -26.63 -4.41
CA ASN A 222 -0.52 -27.29 -3.65
C ASN A 222 -1.79 -26.42 -3.70
N ASP A 223 -2.96 -27.05 -3.77
CA ASP A 223 -4.27 -26.39 -3.83
C ASP A 223 -4.35 -25.25 -4.85
N LEU A 224 -3.86 -25.53 -6.08
CA LEU A 224 -3.91 -24.58 -7.19
C LEU A 224 -5.27 -24.55 -7.85
N GLU A 225 -5.82 -23.34 -8.00
CA GLU A 225 -6.96 -23.04 -8.87
C GLU A 225 -6.50 -22.09 -9.98
N ILE A 226 -6.90 -22.35 -11.22
CA ILE A 226 -6.68 -21.45 -12.37
C ILE A 226 -8.03 -20.96 -12.86
N ILE A 227 -8.16 -19.65 -13.03
CA ILE A 227 -9.38 -19.02 -13.57
C ILE A 227 -9.05 -18.33 -14.89
N LEU A 228 -9.55 -18.89 -15.99
CA LEU A 228 -9.44 -18.33 -17.33
C LEU A 228 -10.65 -17.40 -17.57
N ALA A 229 -10.44 -16.09 -17.45
CA ALA A 229 -11.46 -15.07 -17.65
C ALA A 229 -11.40 -14.55 -19.10
N CYS A 230 -12.24 -15.12 -19.97
CA CYS A 230 -12.20 -14.86 -21.40
C CYS A 230 -13.02 -13.62 -21.76
N GLY A 231 -12.39 -12.66 -22.45
CA GLY A 231 -13.10 -11.56 -23.11
C GLY A 231 -13.64 -11.97 -24.47
N ILE A 232 -14.66 -11.26 -24.97
CA ILE A 232 -15.19 -11.48 -26.33
C ILE A 232 -14.05 -11.40 -27.33
N SER A 233 -13.66 -12.54 -27.88
CA SER A 233 -12.51 -12.73 -28.77
C SER A 233 -12.94 -12.92 -30.23
N GLN A 234 -12.04 -12.61 -31.16
CA GLN A 234 -12.24 -12.88 -32.61
C GLN A 234 -11.61 -14.20 -33.05
N ASP A 235 -10.79 -14.80 -32.17
CA ASP A 235 -10.13 -16.08 -32.33
C ASP A 235 -10.78 -17.16 -31.44
N LYS A 236 -10.19 -18.35 -31.40
CA LYS A 236 -10.69 -19.50 -30.63
C LYS A 236 -10.22 -19.48 -29.15
N THR A 237 -9.99 -18.30 -28.54
CA THR A 237 -9.51 -18.19 -27.15
C THR A 237 -10.40 -18.95 -26.17
N PHE A 238 -11.72 -18.80 -26.26
CA PHE A 238 -12.67 -19.43 -25.33
C PHE A 238 -12.75 -20.94 -25.51
N GLU A 239 -12.76 -21.42 -26.78
CA GLU A 239 -12.75 -22.83 -27.10
C GLU A 239 -11.48 -23.52 -26.61
N VAL A 240 -10.28 -22.89 -26.83
CA VAL A 240 -9.00 -23.40 -26.37
C VAL A 240 -8.93 -23.42 -24.82
N ALA A 241 -9.48 -22.41 -24.16
CA ALA A 241 -9.57 -22.41 -22.70
C ALA A 241 -10.39 -23.60 -22.16
N ASN A 242 -11.52 -23.91 -22.80
CA ASN A 242 -12.37 -25.08 -22.44
C ASN A 242 -11.72 -26.42 -22.78
N GLU A 243 -10.92 -26.51 -23.85
CA GLU A 243 -10.10 -27.68 -24.13
C GLU A 243 -9.05 -27.91 -23.05
N ILE A 244 -8.31 -26.89 -22.68
CA ILE A 244 -7.31 -26.95 -21.60
C ILE A 244 -7.93 -27.41 -20.27
N LYS A 245 -9.11 -26.91 -19.93
CA LYS A 245 -9.85 -27.35 -18.74
C LYS A 245 -10.15 -28.85 -18.76
N ARG A 246 -10.50 -29.41 -19.94
CA ARG A 246 -10.78 -30.85 -20.08
C ARG A 246 -9.53 -31.71 -20.04
N GLU A 247 -8.42 -31.21 -20.59
CA GLU A 247 -7.14 -31.92 -20.67
C GLU A 247 -6.40 -31.96 -19.32
N LYS A 248 -6.49 -30.88 -18.53
CA LYS A 248 -5.80 -30.71 -17.24
C LYS A 248 -6.72 -31.03 -16.07
N SER A 249 -7.22 -32.26 -16.00
CA SER A 249 -8.16 -32.70 -14.97
C SER A 249 -7.54 -32.79 -13.55
N ASP A 250 -6.22 -32.77 -13.46
CA ASP A 250 -5.42 -32.74 -12.23
C ASP A 250 -5.37 -31.34 -11.57
N ILE A 251 -5.77 -30.31 -12.29
CA ILE A 251 -5.78 -28.91 -11.79
C ILE A 251 -7.22 -28.40 -11.80
N LYS A 252 -7.64 -27.72 -10.75
CA LYS A 252 -8.94 -27.06 -10.72
C LYS A 252 -8.93 -25.85 -11.67
N ILE A 253 -9.51 -25.99 -12.85
CA ILE A 253 -9.61 -24.91 -13.84
C ILE A 253 -11.05 -24.45 -14.00
N GLN A 254 -11.30 -23.17 -13.79
CA GLN A 254 -12.54 -22.50 -14.14
C GLN A 254 -12.36 -21.72 -15.45
N VAL A 255 -13.35 -21.79 -16.32
CA VAL A 255 -13.41 -21.01 -17.56
C VAL A 255 -14.74 -20.30 -17.60
N PHE A 256 -14.74 -19.01 -17.87
CA PHE A 256 -15.96 -18.24 -18.10
C PHE A 256 -15.72 -17.10 -19.09
N GLU A 257 -16.80 -16.71 -19.77
CA GLU A 257 -16.82 -15.49 -20.57
C GLU A 257 -17.25 -14.31 -19.72
N GLN A 258 -16.46 -13.21 -19.71
CA GLN A 258 -16.77 -12.04 -18.90
C GLN A 258 -18.09 -11.40 -19.32
N SER A 259 -18.87 -10.90 -18.35
CA SER A 259 -20.18 -10.27 -18.61
C SER A 259 -20.06 -8.88 -19.19
N GLY A 260 -18.99 -8.15 -18.86
CA GLY A 260 -18.75 -6.78 -19.28
C GLY A 260 -17.65 -6.64 -20.34
N ARG A 261 -16.92 -5.52 -20.29
CA ARG A 261 -15.84 -5.23 -21.26
C ARG A 261 -14.59 -4.74 -20.55
N GLY A 262 -13.43 -5.10 -21.10
CA GLY A 262 -12.11 -4.66 -20.64
C GLY A 262 -11.48 -5.61 -19.62
N LYS A 263 -10.17 -5.44 -19.42
CA LYS A 263 -9.37 -6.31 -18.53
C LYS A 263 -9.87 -6.22 -17.08
N ALA A 264 -10.18 -5.03 -16.59
CA ALA A 264 -10.66 -4.84 -15.22
C ALA A 264 -11.89 -5.68 -14.89
N ASN A 265 -12.90 -5.70 -15.79
CA ASN A 265 -14.10 -6.51 -15.60
C ASN A 265 -13.77 -8.00 -15.51
N ALA A 266 -12.95 -8.52 -16.43
CA ALA A 266 -12.53 -9.94 -16.40
C ALA A 266 -11.79 -10.29 -15.08
N VAL A 267 -10.89 -9.41 -14.63
CA VAL A 267 -10.13 -9.61 -13.39
C VAL A 267 -11.04 -9.63 -12.18
N PHE A 268 -11.95 -8.66 -12.03
CA PHE A 268 -12.78 -8.55 -10.82
C PHE A 268 -13.85 -9.63 -10.77
N GLU A 269 -14.45 -10.03 -11.90
CA GLU A 269 -15.33 -11.20 -11.95
C GLU A 269 -14.60 -12.49 -11.55
N ALA A 270 -13.32 -12.63 -11.94
CA ALA A 270 -12.52 -13.78 -11.53
C ALA A 270 -12.13 -13.72 -10.04
N VAL A 271 -11.82 -12.52 -9.50
CA VAL A 271 -11.61 -12.33 -8.07
C VAL A 271 -12.84 -12.73 -7.26
N ASP A 272 -14.05 -12.45 -7.78
CA ASP A 272 -15.30 -12.87 -7.15
C ASP A 272 -15.47 -14.38 -7.07
N ARG A 273 -15.04 -15.08 -8.11
CA ARG A 273 -15.14 -16.54 -8.24
C ARG A 273 -14.02 -17.28 -7.48
N SER A 274 -12.93 -16.58 -7.12
CA SER A 274 -11.80 -17.19 -6.43
C SER A 274 -12.13 -17.53 -4.98
N ASN A 275 -11.68 -18.70 -4.52
CA ASN A 275 -11.95 -19.20 -3.17
C ASN A 275 -10.69 -19.35 -2.31
N ASN A 276 -9.50 -19.31 -2.90
CA ASN A 276 -8.23 -19.57 -2.25
C ASN A 276 -7.68 -18.35 -1.48
N ASP A 277 -6.69 -18.57 -0.62
CA ASP A 277 -6.11 -17.57 0.28
C ASP A 277 -5.32 -16.49 -0.46
N LEU A 278 -4.61 -16.89 -1.53
CA LEU A 278 -3.79 -16.01 -2.36
C LEU A 278 -4.35 -15.94 -3.78
N ILE A 279 -4.34 -14.74 -4.34
CA ILE A 279 -4.81 -14.47 -5.70
C ILE A 279 -3.67 -13.84 -6.48
N ALA A 280 -3.29 -14.46 -7.59
CA ALA A 280 -2.36 -13.94 -8.58
C ALA A 280 -3.09 -13.47 -9.83
N ILE A 281 -2.66 -12.38 -10.44
CA ILE A 281 -3.06 -11.96 -11.79
C ILE A 281 -1.86 -12.16 -12.70
N LEU A 282 -2.05 -12.89 -13.80
CA LEU A 282 -1.03 -13.17 -14.80
C LEU A 282 -1.58 -12.88 -16.20
N ASP A 283 -0.92 -11.98 -16.93
CA ASP A 283 -1.33 -11.64 -18.30
C ASP A 283 -1.10 -12.83 -19.25
N ALA A 284 -2.06 -13.09 -20.14
CA ALA A 284 -2.03 -14.26 -21.04
C ALA A 284 -0.95 -14.20 -22.13
N ASP A 285 -0.32 -13.05 -22.36
CA ASP A 285 0.60 -12.81 -23.47
C ASP A 285 2.05 -13.30 -23.24
N ILE A 286 2.31 -13.94 -22.11
CA ILE A 286 3.62 -14.48 -21.69
C ILE A 286 4.73 -13.40 -21.73
N SER A 287 4.37 -12.14 -21.56
CA SER A 287 5.36 -11.07 -21.42
C SER A 287 6.09 -11.08 -20.07
N VAL A 288 5.55 -11.81 -19.12
CA VAL A 288 6.13 -12.12 -17.80
C VAL A 288 6.25 -13.64 -17.68
N ASP A 289 7.41 -14.12 -17.23
CA ASP A 289 7.63 -15.54 -17.02
C ASP A 289 6.74 -16.08 -15.90
N PRO A 290 5.86 -17.08 -16.16
CA PRO A 290 4.95 -17.65 -15.17
C PRO A 290 5.67 -18.23 -13.95
N GLU A 291 6.90 -18.68 -14.13
CA GLU A 291 7.76 -19.24 -13.09
C GLU A 291 8.05 -18.24 -11.95
N ASN A 292 8.03 -16.94 -12.23
CA ASN A 292 8.20 -15.92 -11.20
C ASN A 292 7.10 -15.96 -10.13
N LEU A 293 5.95 -16.58 -10.39
CA LEU A 293 4.86 -16.69 -9.41
C LEU A 293 5.29 -17.42 -8.12
N GLU A 294 6.27 -18.33 -8.19
CA GLU A 294 6.82 -18.97 -6.99
C GLU A 294 7.34 -17.93 -6.00
N ASP A 295 8.18 -17.01 -6.48
CA ASP A 295 8.76 -15.96 -5.64
C ASP A 295 7.71 -14.95 -5.15
N PHE A 296 6.71 -14.62 -5.99
CA PHE A 296 5.62 -13.74 -5.59
C PHE A 296 4.81 -14.33 -4.43
N PHE A 297 4.44 -15.59 -4.52
CA PHE A 297 3.71 -16.27 -3.45
C PHE A 297 4.57 -16.42 -2.21
N GLN A 298 5.84 -16.82 -2.37
CA GLN A 298 6.77 -16.98 -1.25
C GLN A 298 6.94 -15.69 -0.43
N ILE A 299 6.99 -14.52 -1.07
CA ILE A 299 7.08 -13.22 -0.37
C ILE A 299 5.90 -13.02 0.58
N ILE A 300 4.68 -13.42 0.17
CA ILE A 300 3.49 -13.29 1.02
C ILE A 300 3.45 -14.38 2.10
N GLU A 301 3.79 -15.60 1.74
CA GLU A 301 3.87 -16.74 2.68
C GLU A 301 4.91 -16.50 3.77
N ASP A 302 6.04 -15.89 3.43
CA ASP A 302 7.06 -15.43 4.38
C ASP A 302 6.59 -14.21 5.23
N GLY A 303 5.37 -13.70 5.03
CA GLY A 303 4.87 -12.53 5.75
C GLY A 303 5.57 -11.22 5.42
N LYS A 304 6.38 -11.16 4.35
CA LYS A 304 7.13 -9.96 3.95
C LYS A 304 6.25 -8.89 3.31
N ALA A 305 5.11 -9.31 2.73
CA ALA A 305 4.13 -8.40 2.14
C ALA A 305 2.70 -8.98 2.21
N ASP A 306 1.69 -8.11 2.08
CA ASP A 306 0.29 -8.51 1.83
C ASP A 306 -0.07 -8.41 0.35
N PHE A 307 0.72 -7.64 -0.40
CA PHE A 307 0.54 -7.35 -1.82
C PHE A 307 1.91 -7.30 -2.50
N VAL A 308 2.11 -8.10 -3.53
CA VAL A 308 3.34 -8.08 -4.36
C VAL A 308 3.00 -7.55 -5.74
N ASN A 309 3.70 -6.51 -6.16
CA ASN A 309 3.57 -5.89 -7.47
C ASN A 309 4.79 -6.21 -8.33
N GLY A 310 4.60 -6.72 -9.54
CA GLY A 310 5.71 -6.89 -10.47
C GLY A 310 6.30 -5.55 -10.90
N THR A 311 7.60 -5.49 -11.11
CA THR A 311 8.25 -4.32 -11.71
C THR A 311 9.14 -4.69 -12.89
N ARG A 312 8.93 -4.01 -14.03
CA ARG A 312 9.61 -4.24 -15.30
C ARG A 312 10.83 -3.35 -15.50
N PHE A 313 11.09 -2.43 -14.58
CA PHE A 313 12.10 -1.38 -14.75
C PHE A 313 13.41 -1.62 -14.01
N VAL A 314 13.58 -2.80 -13.41
CA VAL A 314 14.82 -3.19 -12.72
C VAL A 314 15.79 -3.87 -13.68
N TYR A 315 15.30 -4.82 -14.48
CA TYR A 315 16.10 -5.49 -15.48
C TYR A 315 16.04 -4.77 -16.83
N ARG A 316 17.02 -5.05 -17.68
CA ARG A 316 17.02 -4.55 -19.05
C ARG A 316 15.90 -5.26 -19.84
N MET A 317 14.94 -4.48 -20.32
CA MET A 317 13.86 -5.00 -21.16
C MET A 317 14.39 -5.49 -22.52
N GLU A 318 13.75 -6.49 -23.09
CA GLU A 318 14.02 -6.91 -24.47
C GLU A 318 13.74 -5.77 -25.47
N LYS A 319 14.50 -5.76 -26.57
CA LYS A 319 14.27 -4.78 -27.64
C LYS A 319 12.84 -4.93 -28.17
N GLY A 320 12.07 -3.84 -28.13
CA GLY A 320 10.68 -3.83 -28.63
C GLY A 320 9.61 -4.24 -27.62
N ALA A 321 9.97 -4.76 -26.42
CA ALA A 321 9.00 -5.13 -25.38
C ALA A 321 8.12 -3.94 -24.94
N MET A 322 8.70 -2.74 -24.87
CA MET A 322 7.95 -1.52 -24.56
C MET A 322 8.36 -0.35 -25.44
N ARG A 323 7.39 0.37 -26.01
CA ARG A 323 7.65 1.56 -26.84
C ARG A 323 7.99 2.76 -25.96
N PHE A 324 8.81 3.68 -26.48
CA PHE A 324 9.33 4.85 -25.75
C PHE A 324 8.26 5.66 -25.04
N PHE A 325 7.15 6.02 -25.70
CA PHE A 325 6.06 6.76 -25.05
C PHE A 325 5.35 6.00 -23.95
N ASN A 326 5.33 4.66 -24.00
CA ASN A 326 4.79 3.84 -22.93
C ASN A 326 5.74 3.87 -21.72
N VAL A 327 7.06 3.87 -21.93
CA VAL A 327 8.05 4.03 -20.86
C VAL A 327 7.87 5.38 -20.17
N LEU A 328 7.74 6.47 -20.95
CA LEU A 328 7.54 7.81 -20.41
C LEU A 328 6.23 7.90 -19.61
N GLY A 329 5.12 7.40 -20.16
CA GLY A 329 3.82 7.35 -19.48
C GLY A 329 3.88 6.53 -18.18
N ASN A 330 4.49 5.35 -18.20
CA ASN A 330 4.69 4.53 -17.00
C ASN A 330 5.50 5.27 -15.92
N LYS A 331 6.61 5.94 -16.31
CA LYS A 331 7.43 6.70 -15.35
C LYS A 331 6.67 7.89 -14.77
N THR A 332 5.84 8.55 -15.56
CA THR A 332 4.97 9.64 -15.07
C THR A 332 3.94 9.10 -14.06
N PHE A 333 3.20 8.06 -14.42
CA PHE A 333 2.23 7.45 -13.50
C PHE A 333 2.90 6.85 -12.26
N GLN A 334 4.05 6.21 -12.41
CA GLN A 334 4.84 5.70 -11.31
C GLN A 334 5.18 6.81 -10.29
N ALA A 335 5.63 7.96 -10.75
CA ALA A 335 5.94 9.10 -9.88
C ALA A 335 4.68 9.65 -9.19
N LEU A 336 3.59 9.81 -9.93
CA LEU A 336 2.31 10.29 -9.43
C LEU A 336 1.71 9.35 -8.39
N VAL A 337 1.66 8.05 -8.69
CA VAL A 337 1.12 7.03 -7.77
C VAL A 337 1.98 6.95 -6.53
N SER A 338 3.32 6.89 -6.67
CA SER A 338 4.25 6.87 -5.53
C SER A 338 4.04 8.05 -4.58
N PHE A 339 3.74 9.22 -5.16
CA PHE A 339 3.43 10.41 -4.36
C PHE A 339 2.14 10.24 -3.54
N VAL A 340 1.06 9.73 -4.15
CA VAL A 340 -0.24 9.60 -3.48
C VAL A 340 -0.23 8.54 -2.40
N ILE A 341 0.36 7.38 -2.69
CA ILE A 341 0.41 6.26 -1.73
C ILE A 341 1.52 6.41 -0.68
N ALA A 342 2.30 7.49 -0.75
CA ALA A 342 3.43 7.78 0.14
C ALA A 342 4.47 6.64 0.20
N ARG A 343 4.66 5.95 -0.93
CA ARG A 343 5.62 4.84 -1.07
C ARG A 343 6.30 4.91 -2.44
N SER A 344 7.62 4.70 -2.46
CA SER A 344 8.37 4.63 -3.71
C SER A 344 8.03 3.32 -4.43
N LEU A 345 7.46 3.43 -5.62
CA LEU A 345 7.30 2.34 -6.57
C LEU A 345 8.23 2.56 -7.76
N THR A 346 8.57 1.50 -8.45
CA THR A 346 9.32 1.55 -9.71
C THR A 346 8.44 1.29 -10.92
N ASP A 347 7.30 0.59 -10.73
CA ASP A 347 6.30 0.32 -11.77
C ASP A 347 4.87 0.30 -11.17
N SER A 348 3.95 1.10 -11.70
CA SER A 348 2.56 1.14 -11.24
C SER A 348 1.56 0.44 -12.18
N LEU A 349 2.01 0.06 -13.38
CA LEU A 349 1.18 -0.50 -14.45
C LEU A 349 1.63 -1.91 -14.88
N CYS A 350 2.34 -2.63 -14.03
CA CYS A 350 2.60 -4.04 -14.25
C CYS A 350 1.34 -4.86 -14.00
N GLY A 351 0.93 -5.71 -14.95
CA GLY A 351 -0.28 -6.53 -14.81
C GLY A 351 -0.11 -7.68 -13.81
N THR A 352 1.12 -8.16 -13.59
CA THR A 352 1.37 -9.27 -12.67
C THR A 352 1.38 -8.76 -11.22
N LYS A 353 0.43 -9.27 -10.44
CA LYS A 353 0.24 -8.93 -9.03
C LYS A 353 -0.18 -10.15 -8.25
N VAL A 354 0.26 -10.25 -6.99
CA VAL A 354 -0.23 -11.28 -6.06
C VAL A 354 -0.66 -10.60 -4.76
N PHE A 355 -1.79 -11.03 -4.20
CA PHE A 355 -2.35 -10.45 -3.00
C PHE A 355 -3.19 -11.46 -2.20
N LYS A 356 -3.41 -11.15 -0.92
CA LYS A 356 -4.27 -11.95 -0.05
C LYS A 356 -5.75 -11.76 -0.43
N LYS A 357 -6.55 -12.81 -0.39
CA LYS A 357 -8.00 -12.77 -0.63
C LYS A 357 -8.73 -11.73 0.26
N SER A 358 -8.21 -11.48 1.45
CA SER A 358 -8.75 -10.46 2.37
C SER A 358 -8.75 -9.04 1.79
N LEU A 359 -8.00 -8.79 0.70
CA LEU A 359 -8.05 -7.51 -0.01
C LEU A 359 -9.34 -7.34 -0.84
N LYS A 360 -10.08 -8.42 -1.15
CA LYS A 360 -11.26 -8.37 -2.01
C LYS A 360 -12.29 -7.33 -1.53
N GLU A 361 -12.70 -7.36 -0.28
CA GLU A 361 -13.65 -6.39 0.27
C GLU A 361 -13.12 -4.95 0.19
N LYS A 362 -11.82 -4.77 0.40
CA LYS A 362 -11.17 -3.46 0.33
C LYS A 362 -11.13 -2.88 -1.09
N ILE A 363 -11.05 -3.75 -2.10
CA ILE A 363 -11.14 -3.35 -3.51
C ILE A 363 -12.53 -2.78 -3.79
N TYR A 364 -13.60 -3.43 -3.34
CA TYR A 364 -14.97 -2.93 -3.54
C TYR A 364 -15.23 -1.63 -2.79
N ASP A 365 -14.83 -1.55 -1.53
CA ASP A 365 -14.92 -0.30 -0.76
C ASP A 365 -14.21 0.84 -1.48
N TRP A 366 -13.04 0.58 -2.04
CA TRP A 366 -12.29 1.56 -2.82
C TRP A 366 -13.01 1.97 -4.10
N GLN A 367 -13.54 1.01 -4.87
CA GLN A 367 -14.26 1.27 -6.12
C GLN A 367 -15.53 2.11 -5.88
N ILE A 368 -16.29 1.80 -4.82
CA ILE A 368 -17.47 2.58 -4.41
C ILE A 368 -17.09 4.03 -4.07
N GLN A 369 -15.98 4.24 -3.36
CA GLN A 369 -15.51 5.58 -3.02
C GLN A 369 -14.96 6.33 -4.22
N ASN A 370 -14.20 5.67 -5.08
CA ASN A 370 -13.52 6.33 -6.18
C ASN A 370 -14.47 6.74 -7.31
N LYS A 371 -15.56 5.99 -7.52
CA LYS A 371 -16.61 6.27 -8.53
C LYS A 371 -16.10 6.41 -9.98
N THR A 372 -14.83 6.17 -10.22
CA THR A 372 -14.16 6.27 -11.52
C THR A 372 -13.65 4.90 -11.91
N LEU A 373 -13.90 4.49 -13.15
CA LEU A 373 -13.50 3.16 -13.62
C LEU A 373 -12.02 3.14 -14.02
N ASP A 374 -11.27 2.22 -13.43
CA ASP A 374 -9.94 1.85 -13.90
C ASP A 374 -10.08 0.94 -15.13
N PRO A 375 -9.54 1.32 -16.30
CA PRO A 375 -9.69 0.53 -17.51
C PRO A 375 -9.00 -0.84 -17.45
N PHE A 376 -8.00 -1.00 -16.58
CA PHE A 376 -7.18 -2.21 -16.48
C PHE A 376 -7.34 -2.96 -15.17
N GLY A 377 -7.83 -2.30 -14.12
CA GLY A 377 -7.91 -2.83 -12.75
C GLY A 377 -6.59 -2.73 -11.97
N ASP A 378 -5.50 -2.35 -12.62
CA ASP A 378 -4.18 -2.28 -11.99
C ASP A 378 -4.09 -1.22 -10.90
N PHE A 379 -4.73 -0.07 -11.11
CA PHE A 379 -4.79 1.02 -10.14
C PHE A 379 -5.80 0.72 -9.02
N ASP A 380 -6.95 0.14 -9.32
CA ASP A 380 -7.91 -0.27 -8.29
C ASP A 380 -7.24 -1.20 -7.26
N LEU A 381 -6.50 -2.20 -7.74
CA LEU A 381 -5.76 -3.13 -6.89
C LEU A 381 -4.68 -2.43 -6.05
N LEU A 382 -3.87 -1.60 -6.69
CA LEU A 382 -2.74 -0.94 -6.03
C LEU A 382 -3.21 0.13 -5.03
N PHE A 383 -4.18 0.95 -5.42
CA PHE A 383 -4.72 2.00 -4.56
C PHE A 383 -5.54 1.43 -3.40
N SER A 384 -6.33 0.37 -3.61
CA SER A 384 -7.06 -0.29 -2.53
C SER A 384 -6.12 -0.90 -1.50
N ALA A 385 -5.04 -1.56 -1.94
CA ALA A 385 -4.02 -2.09 -1.06
C ALA A 385 -3.34 -0.98 -0.24
N ALA A 386 -2.90 0.10 -0.89
CA ALA A 386 -2.29 1.24 -0.22
C ALA A 386 -3.26 1.96 0.72
N TYR A 387 -4.50 2.19 0.29
CA TYR A 387 -5.54 2.85 1.06
C TYR A 387 -5.94 2.06 2.31
N SER A 388 -5.96 0.74 2.24
CA SER A 388 -6.20 -0.15 3.38
C SER A 388 -4.94 -0.40 4.23
N GLY A 389 -3.82 0.25 3.90
CA GLY A 389 -2.56 0.16 4.64
C GLY A 389 -1.90 -1.22 4.54
N GLN A 390 -2.10 -1.94 3.43
CA GLN A 390 -1.41 -3.20 3.20
C GLN A 390 0.08 -2.97 2.93
N SER A 391 0.91 -3.94 3.35
CA SER A 391 2.33 -3.91 2.97
C SER A 391 2.48 -4.30 1.51
N ILE A 392 2.99 -3.35 0.69
CA ILE A 392 3.21 -3.57 -0.74
C ILE A 392 4.71 -3.77 -0.97
N GLN A 393 5.09 -4.83 -1.66
CA GLN A 393 6.45 -5.07 -2.11
C GLN A 393 6.50 -5.18 -3.63
N GLU A 394 7.59 -4.72 -4.24
CA GLU A 394 7.84 -4.93 -5.66
C GLU A 394 8.79 -6.11 -5.85
N TYR A 395 8.47 -6.95 -6.86
CA TYR A 395 9.32 -8.04 -7.31
C TYR A 395 9.82 -7.76 -8.74
N PRO A 396 11.15 -7.77 -8.99
CA PRO A 396 11.70 -7.52 -10.32
C PRO A 396 11.40 -8.67 -11.28
N ILE A 397 10.87 -8.34 -12.45
CA ILE A 397 10.58 -9.33 -13.51
C ILE A 397 11.31 -8.98 -14.80
N HIS A 398 11.70 -10.00 -15.56
CA HIS A 398 12.13 -9.83 -16.94
C HIS A 398 10.91 -9.60 -17.83
N TYR A 399 10.89 -8.47 -18.56
CA TYR A 399 9.79 -8.13 -19.46
C TYR A 399 10.17 -8.48 -20.89
N ARG A 400 9.47 -9.49 -21.44
CA ARG A 400 9.71 -10.04 -22.78
C ARG A 400 8.82 -9.40 -23.82
N SER A 401 9.24 -9.47 -25.08
CA SER A 401 8.40 -9.11 -26.21
C SER A 401 7.34 -10.19 -26.43
N ARG A 402 6.12 -9.77 -26.78
CA ARG A 402 5.03 -10.72 -27.12
C ARG A 402 5.41 -11.58 -28.31
N THR A 403 5.12 -12.85 -28.24
CA THR A 403 5.31 -13.79 -29.35
C THR A 403 4.09 -13.85 -30.28
N TYR A 404 2.88 -13.60 -29.76
CA TYR A 404 1.61 -13.62 -30.47
C TYR A 404 0.69 -12.48 -30.01
N GLY A 405 -0.24 -12.08 -30.90
CA GLY A 405 -1.26 -11.07 -30.60
C GLY A 405 -0.79 -9.62 -30.75
N LYS A 406 -1.74 -8.70 -30.59
CA LYS A 406 -1.51 -7.25 -30.63
C LYS A 406 -1.96 -6.61 -29.32
N THR A 407 -1.29 -5.55 -28.91
CA THR A 407 -1.73 -4.79 -27.74
C THR A 407 -3.15 -4.23 -27.94
N GLN A 408 -4.01 -4.46 -26.95
CA GLN A 408 -5.39 -3.96 -26.92
C GLN A 408 -5.48 -2.54 -26.36
N ILE A 409 -4.36 -1.96 -25.91
CA ILE A 409 -4.31 -0.66 -25.20
C ILE A 409 -4.26 0.49 -26.21
N SER A 410 -5.22 1.43 -26.06
CA SER A 410 -5.23 2.71 -26.76
C SER A 410 -4.51 3.77 -25.93
N ARG A 411 -3.23 4.09 -26.31
CA ARG A 411 -2.32 4.90 -25.49
C ARG A 411 -2.89 6.21 -24.97
N PHE A 412 -3.44 7.03 -25.86
CA PHE A 412 -3.93 8.36 -25.50
C PHE A 412 -5.26 8.29 -24.75
N ARG A 413 -6.21 7.50 -25.27
CA ARG A 413 -7.54 7.36 -24.66
C ARG A 413 -7.47 6.71 -23.28
N ASP A 414 -6.73 5.63 -23.16
CA ASP A 414 -6.63 4.91 -21.90
C ASP A 414 -5.70 5.63 -20.91
N GLY A 415 -4.64 6.30 -21.40
CA GLY A 415 -3.81 7.18 -20.60
C GLY A 415 -4.59 8.36 -20.00
N PHE A 416 -5.52 8.96 -20.77
CA PHE A 416 -6.39 10.01 -20.26
C PHE A 416 -7.39 9.50 -19.20
N LYS A 417 -7.96 8.30 -19.40
CA LYS A 417 -8.81 7.66 -18.38
C LYS A 417 -8.05 7.40 -17.09
N LEU A 418 -6.81 6.88 -17.18
CA LEU A 418 -5.95 6.68 -16.03
C LEU A 418 -5.62 7.98 -15.29
N LEU A 419 -5.46 9.10 -16.03
CA LEU A 419 -5.23 10.40 -15.41
C LEU A 419 -6.48 10.88 -14.63
N ILE A 420 -7.68 10.74 -15.21
CA ILE A 420 -8.94 11.05 -14.51
C ILE A 420 -9.09 10.19 -13.27
N TYR A 421 -8.84 8.88 -13.40
CA TYR A 421 -8.85 7.95 -12.28
C TYR A 421 -7.88 8.38 -11.18
N PHE A 422 -6.66 8.72 -11.54
CA PHE A 422 -5.65 9.21 -10.61
C PHE A 422 -6.10 10.46 -9.85
N LEU A 423 -6.66 11.46 -10.54
CA LEU A 423 -7.15 12.70 -9.91
C LEU A 423 -8.29 12.41 -8.91
N SER A 424 -9.20 11.51 -9.24
CA SER A 424 -10.25 11.04 -8.32
C SER A 424 -9.62 10.35 -7.09
N SER A 425 -8.63 9.49 -7.30
CA SER A 425 -7.93 8.77 -6.24
C SER A 425 -7.22 9.72 -5.27
N VAL A 426 -6.56 10.78 -5.76
CA VAL A 426 -5.92 11.82 -4.93
C VAL A 426 -6.92 12.43 -3.96
N LYS A 427 -8.13 12.75 -4.42
CA LYS A 427 -9.20 13.31 -3.59
C LYS A 427 -9.55 12.35 -2.44
N ASN A 428 -9.70 11.06 -2.74
CA ASN A 428 -10.09 10.05 -1.76
C ASN A 428 -9.00 9.79 -0.73
N PHE A 429 -7.72 9.78 -1.12
CA PHE A 429 -6.61 9.68 -0.17
C PHE A 429 -6.52 10.87 0.79
N ASN A 430 -6.99 12.06 0.39
CA ASN A 430 -6.97 13.26 1.21
C ASN A 430 -8.23 13.44 2.08
N THR A 431 -9.30 12.71 1.83
CA THR A 431 -10.49 12.70 2.70
C THR A 431 -10.30 11.73 3.86
N SER A 432 -10.69 12.12 5.07
CA SER A 432 -10.68 11.19 6.22
C SER A 432 -11.63 10.03 5.91
N LYS A 433 -11.21 8.81 6.24
CA LYS A 433 -12.05 7.61 6.15
C LYS A 433 -13.19 7.70 7.19
N LYS A 434 -14.19 8.53 6.88
CA LYS A 434 -15.44 8.53 7.61
C LYS A 434 -16.29 7.43 6.99
N THR A 435 -16.22 6.28 7.55
CA THR A 435 -17.35 5.31 7.60
C THR A 435 -17.05 4.26 8.65
#